data_d549e1928a77eafe6b0ffb6658e3a33c
#
_entry.id   d549e1928a77eafe6b0ffb6658e3a33c
#
_cell.length_a   1.000
_cell.length_b   1.000
_cell.length_c   1.000
_cell.angle_alpha   90.00
_cell.angle_beta   90.00
_cell.angle_gamma   90.00
#
_symmetry.space_group_name_H-M   'P 1'
#
loop_
_entity.id
_entity.type
_entity.pdbx_description
1 polymer ?
#
loop_
_entity_poly.entity_id
_entity_poly.type
_entity_poly.pdbx_seq_one_letter_code
_entity_poly.pdbx_strand_id
1 'polypeptide(L)'
;GIFIGWISNTGTPPVSSEVHEHGTSAVYSCSMHPQIRQNQPGTCPLCGMNLVPSTNLQTTTDPNAIQLSEDAQKLADIQTLKVTKSSPSVTLHLNGRVLADKRKIAVQTTHISGQIEQLLIGSKGQYIKAGEIIAYVYSPDLIEAQNELFEAFTMKEAQPELFEATRKKLENWKLTSAQIDTILRLGEPIESFPLVSEWTGMILNKYVSKGSHIERGTQLYEVANLKSLWVTFDLYETDLKTVHVGDKINMEFSSYPGKIFIGQVNFINPIVDPATQVAQIRVIYTNTFKPVYPGTSVKGLLNSQPKDDQKIIILPKTAVLWTGKRSIVYVKDPKSNEPTFHLREVILGALNTSGYAIEKGLEVGEEVVVNGVFTLDAAAQLAGKNSMMNLPHLKTSKESLDEKKT
;
A
#
# COMPACT_ATOMS: atom_id res chain seq x y z
N GLY A 1 11.28 -85.62 55.62
CA GLY A 1 10.30 -86.30 56.45
C GLY A 1 8.93 -85.85 55.97
N ILE A 2 8.18 -86.69 55.27
CA ILE A 2 7.11 -87.58 55.79
C ILE A 2 5.88 -86.74 56.23
N PHE A 3 4.73 -86.89 55.73
CA PHE A 3 3.63 -87.82 55.49
C PHE A 3 2.39 -87.04 55.04
N ILE A 4 1.69 -87.42 53.96
CA ILE A 4 0.47 -88.23 53.81
C ILE A 4 -0.81 -87.71 54.51
N GLY A 5 -1.90 -87.65 53.72
CA GLY A 5 -3.28 -87.82 54.13
C GLY A 5 -4.27 -86.97 53.35
N TRP A 6 -4.86 -87.40 52.37
CA TRP A 6 -6.11 -88.12 52.03
C TRP A 6 -7.34 -87.60 52.81
N ILE A 7 -8.36 -87.14 52.19
CA ILE A 7 -9.71 -87.71 51.98
C ILE A 7 -10.69 -86.71 51.37
N SER A 8 -11.38 -87.20 50.37
CA SER A 8 -12.56 -86.70 49.65
C SER A 8 -13.70 -86.28 50.57
N ASN A 9 -14.48 -85.32 50.14
CA ASN A 9 -15.96 -85.45 50.12
C ASN A 9 -16.66 -84.61 49.10
N THR A 10 -17.64 -85.15 48.45
CA THR A 10 -18.58 -84.72 47.45
C THR A 10 -19.62 -83.79 48.03
N GLY A 11 -20.00 -82.79 47.27
CA GLY A 11 -21.19 -81.95 47.50
C GLY A 11 -21.51 -81.06 46.27
N THR A 12 -22.50 -81.47 45.48
CA THR A 12 -23.07 -80.83 44.34
C THR A 12 -23.85 -79.56 44.73
N PRO A 13 -24.15 -78.63 43.73
CA PRO A 13 -24.27 -77.19 43.91
C PRO A 13 -25.70 -76.68 44.04
N PRO A 14 -25.89 -75.36 44.31
CA PRO A 14 -27.05 -74.68 43.81
C PRO A 14 -26.73 -73.72 42.69
N VAL A 15 -27.57 -73.77 41.66
CA VAL A 15 -27.72 -72.88 40.55
C VAL A 15 -27.96 -71.46 41.07
N SER A 16 -27.09 -70.53 40.70
CA SER A 16 -27.39 -69.06 40.79
C SER A 16 -27.23 -68.46 39.40
N SER A 17 -28.32 -67.81 39.04
CA SER A 17 -28.57 -67.04 37.84
C SER A 17 -27.41 -66.14 37.40
N GLU A 18 -26.85 -66.39 36.23
CA GLU A 18 -25.99 -65.44 35.51
C GLU A 18 -26.78 -64.20 35.12
N VAL A 19 -26.44 -63.11 35.76
CA VAL A 19 -26.73 -61.79 35.25
C VAL A 19 -25.70 -61.52 34.14
N HIS A 20 -26.15 -61.55 32.91
CA HIS A 20 -25.38 -61.06 31.78
C HIS A 20 -25.17 -59.52 31.93
N GLU A 21 -24.03 -59.10 32.52
CA GLU A 21 -23.52 -57.78 32.32
C GLU A 21 -23.13 -57.68 30.82
N HIS A 22 -23.90 -56.93 30.09
CA HIS A 22 -23.48 -56.44 28.75
C HIS A 22 -22.29 -55.50 28.96
N GLY A 23 -21.07 -56.04 28.99
CA GLY A 23 -19.84 -55.33 28.86
C GLY A 23 -19.86 -54.60 27.51
N THR A 24 -19.97 -53.31 27.55
CA THR A 24 -19.72 -52.46 26.38
C THR A 24 -18.33 -52.72 25.90
N SER A 25 -18.19 -53.50 24.82
CA SER A 25 -16.89 -53.74 24.15
C SER A 25 -16.38 -52.41 23.61
N ALA A 26 -15.39 -51.83 24.28
CA ALA A 26 -14.73 -50.62 23.78
C ALA A 26 -14.07 -50.94 22.44
N VAL A 27 -14.51 -50.27 21.41
CA VAL A 27 -13.90 -50.31 20.09
C VAL A 27 -12.74 -49.33 20.07
N TYR A 28 -11.57 -49.76 19.68
CA TYR A 28 -10.37 -48.96 19.58
C TYR A 28 -10.19 -48.53 18.12
N SER A 29 -9.93 -47.23 17.85
CA SER A 29 -9.68 -46.69 16.51
C SER A 29 -8.41 -45.83 16.48
N CYS A 30 -7.85 -45.67 15.29
CA CYS A 30 -6.73 -44.78 15.08
C CYS A 30 -7.22 -43.35 14.84
N SER A 31 -6.64 -42.36 15.54
CA SER A 31 -6.97 -40.95 15.37
C SER A 31 -6.75 -40.45 13.94
N MET A 32 -5.79 -41.01 13.21
CA MET A 32 -5.45 -40.68 11.83
C MET A 32 -6.16 -41.53 10.79
N HIS A 33 -6.58 -42.76 11.16
CA HIS A 33 -7.23 -43.74 10.30
C HIS A 33 -8.50 -44.26 10.94
N PRO A 34 -9.59 -43.49 10.98
CA PRO A 34 -10.84 -43.88 11.68
C PRO A 34 -11.49 -45.16 11.17
N GLN A 35 -11.11 -45.60 9.99
CA GLN A 35 -11.57 -46.84 9.38
C GLN A 35 -10.92 -48.09 10.02
N ILE A 36 -9.78 -47.93 10.70
CA ILE A 36 -9.14 -49.01 11.44
C ILE A 36 -9.82 -49.08 12.80
N ARG A 37 -10.66 -50.11 12.99
CA ARG A 37 -11.38 -50.40 14.24
C ARG A 37 -10.99 -51.78 14.73
N GLN A 38 -10.60 -51.88 15.97
CA GLN A 38 -10.26 -53.13 16.66
C GLN A 38 -10.96 -53.18 17.99
N ASN A 39 -11.33 -54.39 18.42
CA ASN A 39 -12.00 -54.63 19.70
C ASN A 39 -10.99 -54.78 20.87
N GLN A 40 -9.70 -54.57 20.62
CA GLN A 40 -8.64 -54.65 21.57
C GLN A 40 -7.66 -53.50 21.44
N PRO A 41 -7.02 -53.04 22.53
CA PRO A 41 -5.94 -52.05 22.45
C PRO A 41 -4.77 -52.60 21.63
N GLY A 42 -4.21 -51.77 20.75
CA GLY A 42 -3.11 -52.17 19.87
C GLY A 42 -2.56 -50.96 19.09
N THR A 43 -1.74 -51.22 18.06
CA THR A 43 -1.17 -50.22 17.18
C THR A 43 -1.84 -50.23 15.82
N CYS A 44 -2.00 -49.07 15.22
CA CYS A 44 -2.56 -48.94 13.86
C CYS A 44 -1.61 -49.57 12.83
N PRO A 45 -2.07 -50.52 12.01
CA PRO A 45 -1.21 -51.18 11.01
C PRO A 45 -0.74 -50.27 9.88
N LEU A 46 -1.37 -49.09 9.70
CA LEU A 46 -1.02 -48.14 8.66
C LEU A 46 -0.01 -47.07 9.12
N CYS A 47 -0.05 -46.65 10.38
CA CYS A 47 0.81 -45.53 10.85
C CYS A 47 1.59 -45.84 12.13
N GLY A 48 1.40 -47.04 12.74
CA GLY A 48 2.12 -47.47 13.96
C GLY A 48 1.70 -46.78 15.26
N MET A 49 0.75 -45.85 15.23
CA MET A 49 0.27 -45.16 16.43
C MET A 49 -0.65 -46.04 17.26
N ASN A 50 -0.63 -45.87 18.60
CA ASN A 50 -1.52 -46.58 19.50
C ASN A 50 -2.99 -46.24 19.19
N LEU A 51 -3.82 -47.28 19.15
CA LEU A 51 -5.26 -47.11 19.01
C LEU A 51 -5.84 -46.59 20.32
N VAL A 52 -6.71 -45.58 20.20
CA VAL A 52 -7.43 -44.99 21.35
C VAL A 52 -8.84 -45.59 21.45
N PRO A 53 -9.36 -45.83 22.68
CA PRO A 53 -10.69 -46.33 22.85
C PRO A 53 -11.71 -45.35 22.24
N SER A 54 -12.47 -45.84 21.26
CA SER A 54 -13.55 -45.11 20.63
C SER A 54 -14.77 -45.16 21.58
N THR A 55 -14.72 -44.39 22.66
CA THR A 55 -15.90 -44.13 23.46
C THR A 55 -16.85 -43.30 22.63
N ASN A 56 -17.86 -43.94 22.04
CA ASN A 56 -19.00 -43.32 21.35
C ASN A 56 -18.62 -42.07 20.56
N LEU A 57 -18.04 -42.24 19.36
CA LEU A 57 -18.27 -41.31 18.30
C LEU A 57 -19.77 -41.31 18.04
N GLN A 58 -20.51 -40.49 18.75
CA GLN A 58 -21.84 -40.10 18.29
C GLN A 58 -21.62 -39.48 16.95
N THR A 59 -21.76 -40.29 15.91
CA THR A 59 -21.79 -39.78 14.54
C THR A 59 -22.92 -38.81 14.48
N THR A 60 -22.60 -37.51 14.53
CA THR A 60 -23.59 -36.48 14.28
C THR A 60 -24.30 -36.86 12.99
N THR A 61 -25.60 -36.99 13.03
CA THR A 61 -26.43 -37.33 11.87
C THR A 61 -26.38 -36.24 10.79
N ASP A 62 -25.82 -35.07 11.11
CA ASP A 62 -25.63 -33.97 10.17
C ASP A 62 -24.46 -34.29 9.20
N PRO A 63 -24.75 -34.40 7.89
CA PRO A 63 -23.73 -34.65 6.86
C PRO A 63 -22.71 -33.52 6.74
N ASN A 64 -23.03 -32.32 7.22
CA ASN A 64 -22.14 -31.15 7.18
C ASN A 64 -21.29 -30.98 8.45
N ALA A 65 -21.52 -31.79 9.48
CA ALA A 65 -20.81 -31.68 10.74
C ALA A 65 -19.71 -32.72 10.88
N ILE A 66 -18.52 -32.29 11.25
CA ILE A 66 -17.41 -33.16 11.63
C ILE A 66 -17.03 -32.89 13.08
N GLN A 67 -16.90 -33.95 13.85
CA GLN A 67 -16.50 -33.93 15.25
C GLN A 67 -15.08 -34.49 15.37
N LEU A 68 -14.25 -33.82 16.13
CA LEU A 68 -12.86 -34.22 16.43
C LEU A 68 -12.68 -34.31 17.93
N SER A 69 -11.79 -35.19 18.37
CA SER A 69 -11.31 -35.11 19.75
C SER A 69 -10.40 -33.87 19.94
N GLU A 70 -10.28 -33.41 21.18
CA GLU A 70 -9.37 -32.29 21.49
C GLU A 70 -7.91 -32.59 21.09
N ASP A 71 -7.46 -33.82 21.23
CA ASP A 71 -6.11 -34.20 20.82
C ASP A 71 -5.93 -34.23 19.32
N ALA A 72 -6.96 -34.66 18.57
CA ALA A 72 -6.94 -34.60 17.11
C ALA A 72 -6.97 -33.14 16.60
N GLN A 73 -7.68 -32.25 17.28
CA GLN A 73 -7.69 -30.82 16.98
C GLN A 73 -6.30 -30.21 17.18
N LYS A 74 -5.65 -30.53 18.30
CA LYS A 74 -4.29 -30.04 18.60
C LYS A 74 -3.27 -30.58 17.59
N LEU A 75 -3.35 -31.88 17.27
CA LEU A 75 -2.43 -32.54 16.34
C LEU A 75 -2.57 -31.97 14.90
N ALA A 76 -3.79 -31.62 14.50
CA ALA A 76 -4.08 -31.04 13.19
C ALA A 76 -3.86 -29.52 13.16
N ASP A 77 -3.38 -28.90 14.24
CA ASP A 77 -3.18 -27.47 14.44
C ASP A 77 -4.40 -26.63 13.97
N ILE A 78 -5.59 -27.08 14.38
CA ILE A 78 -6.83 -26.40 14.03
C ILE A 78 -7.02 -25.20 14.94
N GLN A 79 -6.89 -24.01 14.34
CA GLN A 79 -7.08 -22.74 15.04
C GLN A 79 -8.36 -22.06 14.54
N THR A 80 -9.08 -21.43 15.44
CA THR A 80 -10.31 -20.70 15.15
C THR A 80 -10.11 -19.20 15.39
N LEU A 81 -10.85 -18.40 14.61
CA LEU A 81 -10.93 -16.95 14.76
C LEU A 81 -12.40 -16.56 14.95
N LYS A 82 -12.64 -15.69 15.91
CA LYS A 82 -13.97 -15.11 16.11
C LYS A 82 -14.26 -14.07 15.03
N VAL A 83 -15.35 -14.26 14.30
CA VAL A 83 -15.78 -13.37 13.22
C VAL A 83 -16.12 -11.99 13.77
N THR A 84 -15.45 -10.99 13.27
CA THR A 84 -15.72 -9.58 13.57
C THR A 84 -15.86 -8.78 12.29
N LYS A 85 -16.62 -7.70 12.35
CA LYS A 85 -16.65 -6.73 11.24
C LYS A 85 -15.45 -5.80 11.33
N SER A 86 -14.71 -5.66 10.25
CA SER A 86 -13.60 -4.73 10.11
C SER A 86 -13.76 -3.88 8.86
N SER A 87 -13.17 -2.69 8.88
CA SER A 87 -13.08 -1.87 7.67
C SER A 87 -12.05 -2.47 6.73
N PRO A 88 -12.38 -2.68 5.45
CA PRO A 88 -11.41 -3.21 4.50
C PRO A 88 -10.24 -2.23 4.35
N SER A 89 -9.02 -2.68 4.58
CA SER A 89 -7.82 -1.91 4.27
C SER A 89 -7.25 -2.39 2.94
N VAL A 90 -6.98 -1.45 2.05
CA VAL A 90 -6.31 -1.72 0.78
C VAL A 90 -4.90 -1.15 0.87
N THR A 91 -3.91 -1.99 0.66
CA THR A 91 -2.52 -1.55 0.55
C THR A 91 -2.16 -1.44 -0.92
N LEU A 92 -1.90 -0.22 -1.36
CA LEU A 92 -1.51 0.09 -2.74
C LEU A 92 -0.01 0.28 -2.82
N HIS A 93 0.62 -0.43 -3.75
CA HIS A 93 2.01 -0.24 -4.13
C HIS A 93 2.07 0.71 -5.32
N LEU A 94 2.63 1.89 -5.10
CA LEU A 94 2.64 2.97 -6.07
C LEU A 94 4.08 3.25 -6.53
N ASN A 95 4.25 3.48 -7.82
CA ASN A 95 5.49 3.98 -8.37
C ASN A 95 5.35 5.48 -8.63
N GLY A 96 6.43 6.23 -8.40
CA GLY A 96 6.39 7.66 -8.55
C GLY A 96 7.75 8.26 -8.85
N ARG A 97 7.76 9.57 -8.97
CA ARG A 97 8.96 10.37 -9.18
C ARG A 97 8.91 11.68 -8.44
N VAL A 98 10.07 12.20 -8.14
CA VAL A 98 10.25 13.51 -7.53
C VAL A 98 10.31 14.59 -8.60
N LEU A 99 9.54 15.64 -8.42
CA LEU A 99 9.53 16.83 -9.30
C LEU A 99 9.80 18.08 -8.48
N ALA A 100 10.32 19.13 -9.13
CA ALA A 100 10.35 20.45 -8.52
C ALA A 100 8.92 20.97 -8.30
N ASP A 101 8.68 21.67 -7.19
CA ASP A 101 7.40 22.34 -6.95
C ASP A 101 7.21 23.44 -7.98
N LYS A 102 6.31 23.22 -8.96
CA LYS A 102 6.06 24.16 -10.07
C LYS A 102 5.68 25.57 -9.61
N ARG A 103 5.17 25.72 -8.39
CA ARG A 103 4.84 27.03 -7.81
C ARG A 103 6.08 27.80 -7.37
N LYS A 104 7.22 27.12 -7.25
CA LYS A 104 8.51 27.66 -6.80
C LYS A 104 9.57 27.60 -7.89
N ILE A 105 9.11 27.51 -9.13
CA ILE A 105 9.93 27.65 -10.32
C ILE A 105 9.77 29.08 -10.81
N ALA A 106 10.87 29.74 -11.08
CA ALA A 106 10.91 31.05 -11.69
C ALA A 106 11.74 31.00 -12.98
N VAL A 107 11.31 31.72 -13.98
CA VAL A 107 12.05 31.91 -15.23
C VAL A 107 12.58 33.34 -15.23
N GLN A 108 13.88 33.47 -15.28
CA GLN A 108 14.48 34.80 -15.45
C GLN A 108 14.54 35.16 -16.91
N THR A 109 13.98 36.32 -17.24
CA THR A 109 14.04 36.91 -18.55
C THR A 109 14.94 38.14 -18.52
N THR A 110 15.48 38.52 -19.68
CA THR A 110 16.22 39.80 -19.78
C THR A 110 15.28 40.96 -19.97
N HIS A 111 15.65 42.12 -19.44
CA HIS A 111 14.95 43.40 -19.61
C HIS A 111 15.68 44.36 -20.56
N ILE A 112 16.85 43.95 -21.06
CA ILE A 112 17.67 44.69 -22.01
C ILE A 112 17.93 43.85 -23.26
N SER A 113 18.11 44.51 -24.40
CA SER A 113 18.58 43.88 -25.63
C SER A 113 20.10 43.96 -25.74
N GLY A 114 20.73 43.00 -26.42
CA GLY A 114 22.16 42.98 -26.58
C GLY A 114 22.74 41.60 -26.89
N GLN A 115 24.05 41.46 -26.72
CA GLN A 115 24.78 40.21 -26.93
C GLN A 115 25.44 39.75 -25.64
N ILE A 116 25.34 38.46 -25.32
CA ILE A 116 26.00 37.86 -24.19
C ILE A 116 27.48 37.67 -24.51
N GLU A 117 28.36 38.46 -23.87
CA GLU A 117 29.82 38.35 -24.05
C GLU A 117 30.40 37.25 -23.20
N GLN A 118 29.93 37.13 -21.94
CA GLN A 118 30.33 36.08 -21.03
C GLN A 118 29.10 35.54 -20.32
N LEU A 119 29.06 34.23 -20.14
CA LEU A 119 28.00 33.55 -19.41
C LEU A 119 28.66 32.77 -18.25
N LEU A 120 28.35 33.18 -17.01
CA LEU A 120 28.89 32.59 -15.80
C LEU A 120 28.06 31.41 -15.31
N ILE A 121 26.82 31.29 -15.78
CA ILE A 121 25.98 30.13 -15.53
C ILE A 121 26.52 28.95 -16.35
N GLY A 122 27.12 27.97 -15.64
CA GLY A 122 27.79 26.84 -16.29
C GLY A 122 26.81 25.78 -16.79
N SER A 123 26.01 25.18 -15.93
CA SER A 123 25.25 23.98 -16.25
C SER A 123 23.95 23.85 -15.42
N LYS A 124 23.09 22.96 -15.89
CA LYS A 124 21.95 22.47 -15.09
C LYS A 124 22.46 21.89 -13.77
N GLY A 125 21.75 22.13 -12.69
CA GLY A 125 22.12 21.66 -11.36
C GLY A 125 23.04 22.61 -10.59
N GLN A 126 23.52 23.71 -11.19
CA GLN A 126 24.25 24.77 -10.48
C GLN A 126 23.29 25.53 -9.55
N TYR A 127 23.77 25.82 -8.34
CA TYR A 127 23.03 26.67 -7.39
C TYR A 127 23.47 28.13 -7.56
N ILE A 128 22.51 29.03 -7.62
CA ILE A 128 22.74 30.48 -7.73
C ILE A 128 22.01 31.22 -6.61
N LYS A 129 22.52 32.40 -6.27
CA LYS A 129 21.91 33.30 -5.29
C LYS A 129 21.40 34.57 -5.97
N ALA A 130 20.33 35.14 -5.45
CA ALA A 130 19.87 36.46 -5.87
C ALA A 130 21.00 37.49 -5.67
N GLY A 131 21.22 38.33 -6.68
CA GLY A 131 22.30 39.31 -6.71
C GLY A 131 23.64 38.77 -7.28
N GLU A 132 23.78 37.45 -7.51
CA GLU A 132 24.95 36.87 -8.15
C GLU A 132 25.00 37.20 -9.64
N ILE A 133 26.20 37.56 -10.16
CA ILE A 133 26.38 37.87 -11.58
C ILE A 133 26.25 36.60 -12.40
N ILE A 134 25.36 36.58 -13.37
CA ILE A 134 25.04 35.46 -14.22
C ILE A 134 25.63 35.55 -15.62
N ALA A 135 25.75 36.76 -16.12
CA ALA A 135 26.28 37.04 -17.45
C ALA A 135 26.83 38.47 -17.54
N TYR A 136 27.66 38.71 -18.53
CA TYR A 136 28.03 40.03 -18.99
C TYR A 136 27.45 40.23 -20.37
N VAL A 137 26.80 41.37 -20.59
CA VAL A 137 26.06 41.70 -21.81
C VAL A 137 26.54 43.03 -22.39
N TYR A 138 26.86 43.04 -23.65
CA TYR A 138 27.05 44.24 -24.42
C TYR A 138 25.69 44.71 -24.99
N SER A 139 25.28 45.93 -24.64
CA SER A 139 23.98 46.49 -25.03
C SER A 139 24.14 47.94 -25.47
N PRO A 140 24.02 48.22 -26.77
CA PRO A 140 24.04 49.58 -27.25
C PRO A 140 22.97 50.47 -26.62
N ASP A 141 21.73 49.95 -26.50
CA ASP A 141 20.62 50.67 -25.89
C ASP A 141 20.91 51.08 -24.45
N LEU A 142 21.59 50.17 -23.69
CA LEU A 142 21.96 50.44 -22.30
C LEU A 142 23.10 51.47 -22.21
N ILE A 143 24.04 51.46 -23.14
CA ILE A 143 25.09 52.48 -23.23
C ILE A 143 24.49 53.85 -23.51
N GLU A 144 23.57 53.95 -24.45
CA GLU A 144 22.83 55.19 -24.75
C GLU A 144 22.08 55.69 -23.50
N ALA A 145 21.34 54.81 -22.81
CA ALA A 145 20.61 55.19 -21.60
C ALA A 145 21.52 55.63 -20.44
N GLN A 146 22.75 55.08 -20.34
CA GLN A 146 23.75 55.53 -19.40
C GLN A 146 24.28 56.94 -19.76
N ASN A 147 24.51 57.24 -21.03
CA ASN A 147 24.88 58.55 -21.48
C ASN A 147 23.79 59.58 -21.17
N GLU A 148 22.51 59.27 -21.45
CA GLU A 148 21.38 60.11 -21.05
C GLU A 148 21.36 60.38 -19.53
N LEU A 149 21.70 59.38 -18.70
CA LEU A 149 21.76 59.52 -17.25
C LEU A 149 22.89 60.51 -16.85
N PHE A 150 24.05 60.46 -17.48
CA PHE A 150 25.17 61.39 -17.19
C PHE A 150 24.80 62.79 -17.57
N GLU A 151 24.17 63.03 -18.75
CA GLU A 151 23.70 64.33 -19.14
C GLU A 151 22.68 64.88 -18.12
N ALA A 152 21.71 64.08 -17.74
CA ALA A 152 20.71 64.48 -16.76
C ALA A 152 21.33 64.73 -15.39
N PHE A 153 22.38 64.00 -15.01
CA PHE A 153 23.10 64.19 -13.74
C PHE A 153 23.85 65.56 -13.70
N THR A 154 24.43 65.97 -14.83
CA THR A 154 25.09 67.31 -14.90
C THR A 154 24.09 68.44 -14.72
N MET A 155 22.82 68.27 -15.09
CA MET A 155 21.74 69.23 -14.97
C MET A 155 20.87 69.02 -13.71
N LYS A 156 21.28 68.16 -12.79
CA LYS A 156 20.44 67.74 -11.65
C LYS A 156 19.96 68.91 -10.78
N GLU A 157 20.76 69.91 -10.60
CA GLU A 157 20.38 71.10 -9.80
C GLU A 157 19.37 71.99 -10.52
N ALA A 158 19.46 72.08 -11.88
CA ALA A 158 18.56 72.89 -12.71
C ALA A 158 17.28 72.16 -13.09
N GLN A 159 17.39 70.85 -13.30
CA GLN A 159 16.29 70.01 -13.79
C GLN A 159 16.25 68.65 -13.03
N PRO A 160 15.87 68.64 -11.75
CA PRO A 160 15.86 67.41 -10.95
C PRO A 160 14.86 66.35 -11.49
N GLU A 161 13.76 66.80 -12.09
CA GLU A 161 12.76 65.91 -12.65
C GLU A 161 13.31 65.06 -13.84
N LEU A 162 14.17 65.65 -14.68
CA LEU A 162 14.83 64.96 -15.76
C LEU A 162 15.76 63.84 -15.24
N PHE A 163 16.53 64.15 -14.22
CA PHE A 163 17.42 63.19 -13.58
C PHE A 163 16.62 62.02 -12.98
N GLU A 164 15.55 62.28 -12.27
CA GLU A 164 14.69 61.23 -11.70
C GLU A 164 14.00 60.41 -12.82
N ALA A 165 13.60 61.02 -13.90
CA ALA A 165 12.99 60.29 -15.04
C ALA A 165 14.00 59.32 -15.69
N THR A 166 15.24 59.77 -15.96
CA THR A 166 16.29 58.91 -16.56
C THR A 166 16.72 57.80 -15.59
N ARG A 167 16.83 58.09 -14.30
CA ARG A 167 17.07 57.09 -13.27
C ARG A 167 15.99 56.00 -13.26
N LYS A 168 14.71 56.42 -13.30
CA LYS A 168 13.57 55.54 -13.32
C LYS A 168 13.49 54.69 -14.59
N LYS A 169 13.95 55.21 -15.75
CA LYS A 169 14.09 54.46 -16.99
C LYS A 169 15.00 53.25 -16.78
N LEU A 170 16.15 53.42 -16.16
CA LEU A 170 17.09 52.30 -15.83
C LEU A 170 16.52 51.37 -14.78
N GLU A 171 15.85 51.87 -13.74
CA GLU A 171 15.18 51.04 -12.72
C GLU A 171 14.07 50.16 -13.37
N ASN A 172 13.32 50.70 -14.38
CA ASN A 172 12.36 49.91 -15.14
C ASN A 172 13.02 48.80 -15.97
N TRP A 173 14.27 48.95 -16.35
CA TRP A 173 15.08 47.89 -16.98
C TRP A 173 15.69 46.94 -15.94
N LYS A 174 15.25 47.03 -14.66
CA LYS A 174 15.67 46.20 -13.55
C LYS A 174 17.14 46.37 -13.12
N LEU A 175 17.73 47.50 -13.44
CA LEU A 175 18.98 47.88 -12.81
C LEU A 175 18.73 48.19 -11.32
N THR A 176 19.55 47.64 -10.47
CA THR A 176 19.48 47.98 -9.04
C THR A 176 19.99 49.39 -8.76
N SER A 177 19.48 50.05 -7.72
CA SER A 177 19.98 51.37 -7.36
C SER A 177 21.49 51.38 -7.14
N ALA A 178 22.06 50.28 -6.58
CA ALA A 178 23.50 50.15 -6.40
C ALA A 178 24.28 50.10 -7.73
N GLN A 179 23.71 49.50 -8.79
CA GLN A 179 24.31 49.49 -10.14
C GLN A 179 24.25 50.91 -10.74
N ILE A 180 23.10 51.58 -10.64
CA ILE A 180 22.94 52.96 -11.14
C ILE A 180 23.92 53.91 -10.41
N ASP A 181 24.06 53.85 -9.10
CA ASP A 181 24.98 54.64 -8.33
C ASP A 181 26.45 54.30 -8.67
N THR A 182 26.75 53.07 -9.04
CA THR A 182 28.08 52.68 -9.54
C THR A 182 28.38 53.27 -10.90
N ILE A 183 27.42 53.30 -11.83
CA ILE A 183 27.54 53.98 -13.12
C ILE A 183 27.84 55.45 -12.92
N LEU A 184 27.06 56.15 -12.07
CA LEU A 184 27.25 57.57 -11.79
C LEU A 184 28.64 57.84 -11.16
N ARG A 185 29.15 56.96 -10.31
CA ARG A 185 30.44 57.12 -9.65
C ARG A 185 31.61 56.90 -10.61
N LEU A 186 31.49 55.98 -11.59
CA LEU A 186 32.50 55.74 -12.58
C LEU A 186 32.64 56.91 -13.58
N GLY A 187 31.56 57.60 -13.89
CA GLY A 187 31.54 58.74 -14.80
C GLY A 187 31.70 58.39 -16.27
N GLU A 188 31.71 57.10 -16.58
CA GLU A 188 31.75 56.56 -17.93
C GLU A 188 30.81 55.36 -18.06
N PRO A 189 30.25 55.10 -19.27
CA PRO A 189 29.32 54.01 -19.47
C PRO A 189 30.01 52.66 -19.34
N ILE A 190 29.32 51.69 -18.72
CA ILE A 190 29.74 50.31 -18.61
C ILE A 190 29.31 49.59 -19.87
N GLU A 191 30.25 49.29 -20.76
CA GLU A 191 29.98 48.58 -22.03
C GLU A 191 29.57 47.12 -21.80
N SER A 192 30.34 46.38 -20.98
CA SER A 192 30.08 44.99 -20.62
C SER A 192 29.32 44.94 -19.27
N PHE A 193 28.01 44.99 -19.34
CA PHE A 193 27.14 45.19 -18.20
C PHE A 193 26.84 43.89 -17.45
N PRO A 194 27.03 43.81 -16.13
CA PRO A 194 26.75 42.62 -15.37
C PRO A 194 25.25 42.41 -15.11
N LEU A 195 24.71 41.33 -15.69
CA LEU A 195 23.39 40.84 -15.34
C LEU A 195 23.44 40.03 -14.05
N VAL A 196 22.54 40.33 -13.13
CA VAL A 196 22.45 39.64 -11.85
C VAL A 196 21.22 38.74 -11.79
N SER A 197 21.32 37.68 -11.01
CA SER A 197 20.18 36.78 -10.73
C SER A 197 19.15 37.48 -9.86
N GLU A 198 17.89 37.40 -10.22
CA GLU A 198 16.77 37.83 -9.38
C GLU A 198 16.37 36.78 -8.35
N TRP A 199 16.73 35.53 -8.58
CA TRP A 199 16.23 34.39 -7.83
C TRP A 199 17.34 33.57 -7.20
N THR A 200 17.02 32.96 -6.05
CA THR A 200 17.90 32.03 -5.36
C THR A 200 17.37 30.60 -5.54
N GLY A 201 18.19 29.69 -6.08
CA GLY A 201 17.80 28.30 -6.25
C GLY A 201 18.76 27.54 -7.14
N MET A 202 18.29 26.39 -7.61
CA MET A 202 19.02 25.49 -8.52
C MET A 202 18.52 25.70 -9.95
N ILE A 203 19.45 25.82 -10.88
CA ILE A 203 19.15 25.95 -12.31
C ILE A 203 18.60 24.64 -12.83
N LEU A 204 17.36 24.66 -13.32
CA LEU A 204 16.73 23.50 -13.97
C LEU A 204 17.04 23.47 -15.46
N ASN A 205 16.92 24.60 -16.12
CA ASN A 205 17.18 24.74 -17.57
C ASN A 205 17.91 26.05 -17.85
N LYS A 206 18.73 26.04 -18.90
CA LYS A 206 19.44 27.19 -19.45
C LYS A 206 19.08 27.32 -20.91
N TYR A 207 18.69 28.53 -21.34
CA TYR A 207 18.17 28.79 -22.68
C TYR A 207 19.12 29.60 -23.56
N VAL A 208 20.18 30.16 -22.98
CA VAL A 208 21.14 31.00 -23.67
C VAL A 208 22.56 30.50 -23.58
N SER A 209 23.44 30.95 -24.46
CA SER A 209 24.87 30.60 -24.53
C SER A 209 25.71 31.86 -24.71
N LYS A 210 27.02 31.75 -24.49
CA LYS A 210 27.96 32.81 -24.84
C LYS A 210 27.80 33.15 -26.36
N GLY A 211 27.76 34.42 -26.69
CA GLY A 211 27.53 34.92 -28.03
C GLY A 211 26.07 35.00 -28.47
N SER A 212 25.11 34.50 -27.67
CA SER A 212 23.69 34.64 -28.01
C SER A 212 23.27 36.09 -28.04
N HIS A 213 22.53 36.47 -29.09
CA HIS A 213 21.79 37.73 -29.12
C HIS A 213 20.53 37.57 -28.30
N ILE A 214 20.25 38.54 -27.44
CA ILE A 214 19.07 38.57 -26.56
C ILE A 214 18.26 39.81 -26.79
N GLU A 215 16.96 39.66 -26.76
CA GLU A 215 15.99 40.75 -26.84
C GLU A 215 15.24 40.84 -25.52
N ARG A 216 14.59 41.98 -25.27
CA ARG A 216 13.76 42.15 -24.08
C ARG A 216 12.69 41.07 -24.00
N GLY A 217 12.63 40.31 -22.90
CA GLY A 217 11.75 39.18 -22.68
C GLY A 217 12.35 37.81 -23.03
N THR A 218 13.59 37.76 -23.60
CA THR A 218 14.27 36.48 -23.83
C THR A 218 14.50 35.75 -22.50
N GLN A 219 14.13 34.47 -22.47
CA GLN A 219 14.36 33.62 -21.31
C GLN A 219 15.84 33.28 -21.20
N LEU A 220 16.43 33.50 -20.05
CA LEU A 220 17.84 33.19 -19.78
C LEU A 220 18.01 31.82 -19.15
N TYR A 221 17.30 31.59 -18.07
CA TYR A 221 17.31 30.30 -17.34
C TYR A 221 16.06 30.14 -16.48
N GLU A 222 15.86 28.90 -16.08
CA GLU A 222 14.80 28.46 -15.15
C GLU A 222 15.44 28.02 -13.86
N VAL A 223 14.97 28.55 -12.73
CA VAL A 223 15.48 28.27 -11.41
C VAL A 223 14.39 27.74 -10.50
N ALA A 224 14.67 26.74 -9.70
CA ALA A 224 13.76 26.21 -8.71
C ALA A 224 14.31 26.30 -7.29
N ASN A 225 13.45 26.64 -6.35
CA ASN A 225 13.72 26.47 -4.95
C ASN A 225 13.39 25.03 -4.53
N LEU A 226 14.43 24.22 -4.29
CA LEU A 226 14.28 22.80 -3.97
C LEU A 226 14.04 22.49 -2.49
N LYS A 227 13.74 23.49 -1.65
CA LYS A 227 13.35 23.26 -0.24
C LYS A 227 12.01 22.52 -0.11
N SER A 228 11.17 22.60 -1.13
CA SER A 228 9.91 21.88 -1.23
C SER A 228 9.85 21.20 -2.58
N LEU A 229 9.54 19.92 -2.56
CA LEU A 229 9.44 19.08 -3.75
C LEU A 229 8.04 18.46 -3.85
N TRP A 230 7.63 18.17 -5.06
CA TRP A 230 6.48 17.33 -5.32
C TRP A 230 6.94 15.90 -5.54
N VAL A 231 6.34 14.99 -4.80
CA VAL A 231 6.46 13.56 -5.06
C VAL A 231 5.15 13.13 -5.70
N THR A 232 5.19 12.78 -6.97
CA THR A 232 4.01 12.34 -7.72
C THR A 232 4.04 10.84 -7.85
N PHE A 233 2.90 10.18 -7.59
CA PHE A 233 2.72 8.75 -7.77
C PHE A 233 1.64 8.51 -8.81
N ASP A 234 1.82 7.45 -9.55
CA ASP A 234 0.88 6.98 -10.55
C ASP A 234 -0.15 6.05 -9.86
N LEU A 235 -1.43 6.38 -10.03
CA LEU A 235 -2.57 5.66 -9.45
C LEU A 235 -3.52 5.24 -10.57
N TYR A 236 -3.83 3.95 -10.66
CA TYR A 236 -4.78 3.45 -11.64
C TYR A 236 -6.21 3.91 -11.34
N GLU A 237 -7.00 4.09 -12.40
CA GLU A 237 -8.39 4.55 -12.29
C GLU A 237 -9.23 3.68 -11.34
N THR A 238 -9.00 2.36 -11.37
CA THR A 238 -9.69 1.39 -10.49
C THR A 238 -9.51 1.70 -9.01
N ASP A 239 -8.37 2.27 -8.63
CA ASP A 239 -7.99 2.51 -7.24
C ASP A 239 -8.31 3.94 -6.78
N LEU A 240 -8.74 4.82 -7.70
CA LEU A 240 -9.07 6.23 -7.40
C LEU A 240 -10.12 6.38 -6.30
N LYS A 241 -11.11 5.47 -6.27
CA LYS A 241 -12.20 5.51 -5.27
C LYS A 241 -11.72 5.20 -3.85
N THR A 242 -10.57 4.55 -3.73
CA THR A 242 -10.03 4.11 -2.43
C THR A 242 -9.08 5.14 -1.81
N VAL A 243 -8.48 6.03 -2.62
CA VAL A 243 -7.48 7.00 -2.16
C VAL A 243 -8.11 8.37 -1.91
N HIS A 244 -7.76 8.99 -0.79
CA HIS A 244 -8.27 10.29 -0.40
C HIS A 244 -7.14 11.26 -0.08
N VAL A 245 -7.44 12.55 -0.24
CA VAL A 245 -6.57 13.61 0.28
C VAL A 245 -6.52 13.48 1.80
N GLY A 246 -5.30 13.45 2.34
CA GLY A 246 -5.04 13.22 3.75
C GLY A 246 -4.50 11.82 4.06
N ASP A 247 -4.58 10.87 3.14
CA ASP A 247 -4.07 9.51 3.36
C ASP A 247 -2.54 9.52 3.56
N LYS A 248 -2.08 8.71 4.49
CA LYS A 248 -0.65 8.56 4.77
C LYS A 248 -0.02 7.58 3.79
N ILE A 249 1.12 7.98 3.26
CA ILE A 249 1.92 7.17 2.35
C ILE A 249 3.33 7.01 2.88
N ASN A 250 3.81 5.79 2.93
CA ASN A 250 5.19 5.47 3.21
C ASN A 250 5.98 5.50 1.90
N MET A 251 6.99 6.36 1.83
CA MET A 251 7.79 6.61 0.63
C MET A 251 9.20 6.09 0.82
N GLU A 252 9.73 5.41 -0.18
CA GLU A 252 11.13 4.99 -0.26
C GLU A 252 11.75 5.58 -1.52
N PHE A 253 12.71 6.49 -1.35
CA PHE A 253 13.45 7.09 -2.46
C PHE A 253 14.59 6.17 -2.90
N SER A 254 14.80 6.03 -4.20
CA SER A 254 15.93 5.26 -4.74
C SER A 254 17.30 5.76 -4.27
N SER A 255 17.39 7.05 -3.91
CA SER A 255 18.60 7.65 -3.32
C SER A 255 18.88 7.20 -1.87
N TYR A 256 17.90 6.63 -1.18
CA TYR A 256 17.99 6.19 0.21
C TYR A 256 17.31 4.84 0.42
N PRO A 257 17.90 3.74 -0.12
CA PRO A 257 17.32 2.40 -0.02
C PRO A 257 17.12 1.98 1.45
N GLY A 258 15.99 1.33 1.74
CA GLY A 258 15.64 0.84 3.06
C GLY A 258 15.23 1.93 4.07
N LYS A 259 15.16 3.21 3.66
CA LYS A 259 14.67 4.30 4.53
C LYS A 259 13.27 4.71 4.13
N ILE A 260 12.39 4.67 5.11
CA ILE A 260 10.99 5.05 4.93
C ILE A 260 10.80 6.51 5.33
N PHE A 261 10.17 7.26 4.47
CA PHE A 261 9.75 8.64 4.68
C PHE A 261 8.21 8.68 4.67
N ILE A 262 7.64 9.28 5.67
CA ILE A 262 6.18 9.39 5.78
C ILE A 262 5.74 10.69 5.12
N GLY A 263 4.81 10.57 4.17
CA GLY A 263 4.14 11.70 3.53
C GLY A 263 2.63 11.62 3.69
N GLN A 264 1.96 12.63 3.17
CA GLN A 264 0.50 12.69 3.15
C GLN A 264 0.05 13.12 1.76
N VAL A 265 -0.97 12.45 1.21
CA VAL A 265 -1.58 12.83 -0.06
C VAL A 265 -2.17 14.22 0.07
N ASN A 266 -1.63 15.16 -0.69
CA ASN A 266 -2.03 16.57 -0.68
C ASN A 266 -2.99 16.91 -1.83
N PHE A 267 -2.90 16.16 -2.93
CA PHE A 267 -3.69 16.42 -4.12
C PHE A 267 -3.85 15.14 -4.94
N ILE A 268 -5.02 14.95 -5.49
CA ILE A 268 -5.35 13.90 -6.46
C ILE A 268 -5.76 14.61 -7.74
N ASN A 269 -5.05 14.33 -8.85
CA ASN A 269 -5.41 14.88 -10.13
C ASN A 269 -6.71 14.23 -10.63
N PRO A 270 -7.77 15.00 -10.88
CA PRO A 270 -9.02 14.44 -11.39
C PRO A 270 -8.95 14.03 -12.86
N ILE A 271 -7.87 14.40 -13.55
CA ILE A 271 -7.66 14.06 -14.97
C ILE A 271 -6.85 12.78 -15.05
N VAL A 272 -7.44 11.76 -15.63
CA VAL A 272 -6.80 10.49 -15.96
C VAL A 272 -6.18 10.60 -17.34
N ASP A 273 -4.94 10.19 -17.49
CA ASP A 273 -4.30 10.09 -18.80
C ASP A 273 -4.95 8.95 -19.59
N PRO A 274 -5.58 9.21 -20.74
CA PRO A 274 -6.32 8.21 -21.49
C PRO A 274 -5.42 7.11 -22.10
N ALA A 275 -4.14 7.41 -22.32
CA ALA A 275 -3.20 6.42 -22.90
C ALA A 275 -2.71 5.42 -21.86
N THR A 276 -2.51 5.85 -20.61
CA THR A 276 -1.97 5.03 -19.52
C THR A 276 -3.02 4.60 -18.51
N GLN A 277 -4.22 5.20 -18.53
CA GLN A 277 -5.30 5.02 -17.55
C GLN A 277 -4.86 5.30 -16.10
N VAL A 278 -3.93 6.23 -15.96
CA VAL A 278 -3.33 6.61 -14.67
C VAL A 278 -3.71 8.04 -14.32
N ALA A 279 -4.13 8.22 -13.08
CA ALA A 279 -4.22 9.53 -12.43
C ALA A 279 -2.97 9.75 -11.57
N GLN A 280 -2.62 11.00 -11.32
CA GLN A 280 -1.49 11.32 -10.47
C GLN A 280 -1.94 11.80 -9.10
N ILE A 281 -1.40 11.20 -8.06
CA ILE A 281 -1.49 11.72 -6.70
C ILE A 281 -0.19 12.44 -6.34
N ARG A 282 -0.31 13.49 -5.53
CA ARG A 282 0.83 14.33 -5.17
C ARG A 282 0.98 14.41 -3.66
N VAL A 283 2.25 14.31 -3.23
CA VAL A 283 2.71 14.53 -1.87
C VAL A 283 3.69 15.70 -1.87
N ILE A 284 3.62 16.58 -0.90
CA ILE A 284 4.62 17.63 -0.71
C ILE A 284 5.69 17.10 0.26
N TYR A 285 6.93 17.11 -0.21
CA TYR A 285 8.09 16.70 0.58
C TYR A 285 8.94 17.92 0.93
N THR A 286 9.23 18.10 2.23
CA THR A 286 10.13 19.15 2.71
C THR A 286 11.56 18.63 2.70
N ASN A 287 12.37 19.21 1.83
CA ASN A 287 13.71 18.73 1.46
C ASN A 287 14.80 19.41 2.35
N THR A 288 14.84 19.08 3.63
CA THR A 288 15.75 19.75 4.59
C THR A 288 16.92 18.87 5.04
N PHE A 289 16.65 17.69 5.60
CA PHE A 289 17.68 16.87 6.26
C PHE A 289 18.39 15.86 5.34
N LYS A 290 17.69 15.37 4.33
CA LYS A 290 18.22 14.40 3.35
C LYS A 290 17.84 14.87 1.96
N PRO A 291 18.77 15.56 1.27
CA PRO A 291 18.46 16.17 -0.01
C PRO A 291 18.11 15.12 -1.05
N VAL A 292 16.91 15.25 -1.60
CA VAL A 292 16.43 14.49 -2.74
C VAL A 292 16.36 15.46 -3.92
N TYR A 293 16.64 14.97 -5.11
CA TYR A 293 16.67 15.81 -6.31
C TYR A 293 15.51 15.45 -7.26
N PRO A 294 15.00 16.42 -8.03
CA PRO A 294 14.06 16.15 -9.09
C PRO A 294 14.56 15.07 -10.06
N GLY A 295 13.68 14.18 -10.49
CA GLY A 295 14.03 13.01 -11.31
C GLY A 295 14.27 11.74 -10.51
N THR A 296 14.45 11.81 -9.18
CA THR A 296 14.60 10.61 -8.33
C THR A 296 13.32 9.77 -8.39
N SER A 297 13.48 8.45 -8.60
CA SER A 297 12.37 7.50 -8.50
C SER A 297 12.03 7.23 -7.04
N VAL A 298 10.75 6.98 -6.78
CA VAL A 298 10.22 6.72 -5.44
C VAL A 298 9.18 5.61 -5.49
N LYS A 299 9.22 4.73 -4.51
CA LYS A 299 8.17 3.73 -4.25
C LYS A 299 7.30 4.21 -3.10
N GLY A 300 5.99 4.10 -3.27
CA GLY A 300 5.00 4.45 -2.26
C GLY A 300 4.23 3.23 -1.79
N LEU A 301 4.04 3.12 -0.50
CA LEU A 301 3.11 2.17 0.11
C LEU A 301 2.01 2.97 0.79
N LEU A 302 0.83 2.95 0.20
CA LEU A 302 -0.32 3.69 0.69
C LEU A 302 -1.32 2.70 1.29
N ASN A 303 -1.61 2.87 2.59
CA ASN A 303 -2.66 2.13 3.26
C ASN A 303 -3.90 3.01 3.29
N SER A 304 -4.85 2.68 2.45
CA SER A 304 -6.12 3.39 2.38
C SER A 304 -7.24 2.58 3.02
N GLN A 305 -8.15 3.29 3.66
CA GLN A 305 -9.40 2.73 4.16
C GLN A 305 -10.54 3.39 3.38
N PRO A 306 -11.40 2.61 2.72
CA PRO A 306 -12.59 3.17 2.08
C PRO A 306 -13.38 3.98 3.11
N LYS A 307 -13.83 5.17 2.73
CA LYS A 307 -14.67 6.03 3.58
C LYS A 307 -16.07 5.48 3.82
N ASP A 308 -16.49 4.53 2.98
CA ASP A 308 -17.73 3.83 3.21
C ASP A 308 -17.56 2.98 4.48
N ASP A 309 -18.19 3.42 5.54
CA ASP A 309 -18.13 2.84 6.90
C ASP A 309 -18.81 1.45 6.96
N GLN A 310 -18.96 0.78 5.83
CA GLN A 310 -19.47 -0.57 5.75
C GLN A 310 -18.41 -1.52 6.30
N LYS A 311 -18.49 -1.69 7.62
CA LYS A 311 -17.76 -2.76 8.29
C LYS A 311 -18.25 -4.10 7.74
N ILE A 312 -17.36 -4.79 7.04
CA ILE A 312 -17.61 -6.10 6.44
C ILE A 312 -16.85 -7.19 7.20
N ILE A 313 -17.31 -8.41 7.06
CA ILE A 313 -16.60 -9.57 7.59
C ILE A 313 -15.42 -9.85 6.64
N ILE A 314 -14.20 -9.90 7.19
CA ILE A 314 -13.00 -10.27 6.44
C ILE A 314 -12.39 -11.50 7.08
N LEU A 315 -12.16 -12.54 6.28
CA LEU A 315 -11.48 -13.76 6.72
C LEU A 315 -10.12 -13.90 6.02
N PRO A 316 -9.11 -14.41 6.73
CA PRO A 316 -7.83 -14.77 6.11
C PRO A 316 -8.04 -15.75 4.95
N LYS A 317 -7.17 -15.68 3.95
CA LYS A 317 -7.24 -16.61 2.80
C LYS A 317 -7.19 -18.07 3.21
N THR A 318 -6.49 -18.37 4.29
CA THR A 318 -6.34 -19.71 4.84
C THR A 318 -7.63 -20.30 5.43
N ALA A 319 -8.62 -19.45 5.76
CA ALA A 319 -9.90 -19.88 6.31
C ALA A 319 -10.89 -20.34 5.23
N VAL A 320 -10.66 -20.02 3.98
CA VAL A 320 -11.60 -20.25 2.89
C VAL A 320 -11.06 -21.32 1.93
N LEU A 321 -11.81 -22.39 1.76
CA LEU A 321 -11.57 -23.37 0.72
C LEU A 321 -12.35 -22.99 -0.53
N TRP A 322 -11.64 -22.75 -1.62
CA TRP A 322 -12.21 -22.29 -2.88
C TRP A 322 -11.96 -23.29 -4.01
N THR A 323 -13.04 -23.75 -4.64
CA THR A 323 -12.99 -24.71 -5.76
C THR A 323 -13.14 -24.03 -7.13
N GLY A 324 -13.19 -22.70 -7.20
CA GLY A 324 -13.51 -21.95 -8.41
C GLY A 324 -15.03 -21.74 -8.61
N LYS A 325 -15.85 -22.68 -8.19
CA LYS A 325 -17.33 -22.58 -8.27
C LYS A 325 -17.98 -22.31 -6.93
N ARG A 326 -17.33 -22.71 -5.84
CA ARG A 326 -17.87 -22.59 -4.48
C ARG A 326 -16.78 -22.16 -3.52
N SER A 327 -17.21 -21.50 -2.46
CA SER A 327 -16.36 -21.11 -1.35
C SER A 327 -16.98 -21.62 -0.07
N ILE A 328 -16.21 -22.36 0.70
CA ILE A 328 -16.68 -22.94 1.95
C ILE A 328 -15.75 -22.58 3.10
N VAL A 329 -16.32 -22.56 4.27
CA VAL A 329 -15.63 -22.38 5.55
C VAL A 329 -16.13 -23.41 6.56
N TYR A 330 -15.34 -23.65 7.60
CA TYR A 330 -15.76 -24.48 8.71
C TYR A 330 -16.01 -23.60 9.94
N VAL A 331 -17.24 -23.68 10.48
CA VAL A 331 -17.69 -22.92 11.66
C VAL A 331 -17.75 -23.85 12.84
N LYS A 332 -17.15 -23.48 13.97
CA LYS A 332 -17.17 -24.24 15.21
C LYS A 332 -18.54 -24.11 15.87
N ASP A 333 -19.11 -25.21 16.34
CA ASP A 333 -20.34 -25.21 17.11
C ASP A 333 -20.05 -24.82 18.57
N PRO A 334 -20.60 -23.69 19.05
CA PRO A 334 -20.38 -23.25 20.42
C PRO A 334 -21.15 -24.08 21.46
N LYS A 335 -22.10 -24.92 21.04
CA LYS A 335 -22.99 -25.68 21.93
C LYS A 335 -22.51 -27.11 22.15
N SER A 336 -21.56 -27.57 21.37
CA SER A 336 -21.04 -28.95 21.47
C SER A 336 -19.97 -29.04 22.56
N ASN A 337 -20.04 -30.10 23.39
CA ASN A 337 -19.01 -30.40 24.40
C ASN A 337 -17.68 -30.85 23.77
N GLU A 338 -17.73 -31.42 22.57
CA GLU A 338 -16.55 -31.82 21.81
C GLU A 338 -16.39 -30.87 20.61
N PRO A 339 -15.15 -30.63 20.13
CA PRO A 339 -14.89 -29.77 18.99
C PRO A 339 -15.64 -30.25 17.74
N THR A 340 -16.73 -29.60 17.43
CA THR A 340 -17.60 -29.89 16.28
C THR A 340 -17.54 -28.74 15.31
N PHE A 341 -17.32 -29.02 14.04
CA PHE A 341 -17.18 -28.04 12.97
C PHE A 341 -18.21 -28.31 11.89
N HIS A 342 -18.95 -27.27 11.52
CA HIS A 342 -19.96 -27.33 10.45
C HIS A 342 -19.40 -26.72 9.17
N LEU A 343 -19.46 -27.46 8.10
CA LEU A 343 -19.16 -26.96 6.76
C LEU A 343 -20.29 -25.99 6.34
N ARG A 344 -19.90 -24.81 5.88
CA ARG A 344 -20.84 -23.77 5.45
C ARG A 344 -20.36 -23.13 4.15
N GLU A 345 -21.26 -22.98 3.18
CA GLU A 345 -21.01 -22.25 1.96
C GLU A 345 -21.13 -20.76 2.21
N VAL A 346 -20.19 -19.98 1.67
CA VAL A 346 -20.13 -18.52 1.80
C VAL A 346 -20.02 -17.87 0.43
N ILE A 347 -20.55 -16.65 0.32
CA ILE A 347 -20.38 -15.82 -0.88
C ILE A 347 -19.24 -14.86 -0.61
N LEU A 348 -18.21 -14.97 -1.46
CA LEU A 348 -17.04 -14.08 -1.39
C LEU A 348 -17.30 -12.79 -2.16
N GLY A 349 -16.93 -11.68 -1.56
CA GLY A 349 -16.80 -10.39 -2.20
C GLY A 349 -15.37 -10.12 -2.66
N ALA A 350 -14.96 -8.85 -2.64
CA ALA A 350 -13.63 -8.43 -3.08
C ALA A 350 -12.51 -9.03 -2.23
N LEU A 351 -11.42 -9.42 -2.90
CA LEU A 351 -10.18 -9.80 -2.23
C LEU A 351 -9.46 -8.54 -1.75
N ASN A 352 -9.21 -8.46 -0.45
CA ASN A 352 -8.44 -7.41 0.20
C ASN A 352 -7.05 -7.92 0.61
N THR A 353 -6.18 -7.01 1.02
CA THR A 353 -4.83 -7.38 1.51
C THR A 353 -4.89 -8.33 2.70
N SER A 354 -5.90 -8.18 3.57
CA SER A 354 -6.10 -8.98 4.78
C SER A 354 -6.84 -10.30 4.56
N GLY A 355 -7.44 -10.52 3.37
CA GLY A 355 -8.21 -11.74 3.08
C GLY A 355 -9.42 -11.50 2.17
N TYR A 356 -10.36 -12.43 2.20
CA TYR A 356 -11.61 -12.33 1.47
C TYR A 356 -12.68 -11.60 2.28
N ALA A 357 -13.36 -10.65 1.64
CA ALA A 357 -14.62 -10.13 2.16
C ALA A 357 -15.71 -11.20 2.06
N ILE A 358 -16.53 -11.34 3.08
CA ILE A 358 -17.67 -12.27 3.10
C ILE A 358 -18.95 -11.45 2.99
N GLU A 359 -19.67 -11.66 1.89
CA GLU A 359 -20.95 -10.98 1.65
C GLU A 359 -22.13 -11.69 2.32
N LYS A 360 -22.12 -13.04 2.28
CA LYS A 360 -23.17 -13.86 2.87
C LYS A 360 -22.62 -15.17 3.42
N GLY A 361 -23.32 -15.74 4.40
CA GLY A 361 -23.03 -17.08 4.92
C GLY A 361 -22.38 -17.11 6.30
N LEU A 362 -22.00 -15.96 6.87
CA LEU A 362 -21.44 -15.86 8.23
C LEU A 362 -22.08 -14.73 9.04
N GLU A 363 -22.15 -14.95 10.34
CA GLU A 363 -22.62 -13.96 11.31
C GLU A 363 -21.48 -13.50 12.24
N VAL A 364 -21.63 -12.29 12.76
CA VAL A 364 -20.67 -11.74 13.72
C VAL A 364 -20.74 -12.52 15.02
N GLY A 365 -19.59 -12.91 15.54
CA GLY A 365 -19.47 -13.66 16.78
C GLY A 365 -19.28 -15.17 16.60
N GLU A 366 -19.51 -15.71 15.41
CA GLU A 366 -19.18 -17.10 15.09
C GLU A 366 -17.67 -17.35 15.12
N GLU A 367 -17.25 -18.58 15.41
CA GLU A 367 -15.86 -18.99 15.37
C GLU A 367 -15.60 -19.79 14.08
N VAL A 368 -14.71 -19.28 13.23
CA VAL A 368 -14.35 -19.90 11.96
C VAL A 368 -12.93 -20.45 12.03
N VAL A 369 -12.71 -21.63 11.46
CA VAL A 369 -11.39 -22.25 11.38
C VAL A 369 -10.53 -21.46 10.40
N VAL A 370 -9.34 -21.02 10.85
CA VAL A 370 -8.40 -20.23 10.03
C VAL A 370 -7.10 -20.97 9.72
N ASN A 371 -6.76 -21.96 10.52
CA ASN A 371 -5.65 -22.87 10.26
C ASN A 371 -6.12 -24.33 10.33
N GLY A 372 -5.49 -25.24 9.57
CA GLY A 372 -5.89 -26.64 9.54
C GLY A 372 -7.17 -26.95 8.76
N VAL A 373 -7.72 -25.98 8.01
CA VAL A 373 -8.99 -26.11 7.26
C VAL A 373 -8.94 -27.26 6.26
N PHE A 374 -7.83 -27.40 5.56
CA PHE A 374 -7.64 -28.49 4.58
C PHE A 374 -7.60 -29.87 5.22
N THR A 375 -6.95 -29.98 6.39
CA THR A 375 -6.88 -31.22 7.17
C THR A 375 -8.27 -31.62 7.66
N LEU A 376 -9.06 -30.62 8.09
CA LEU A 376 -10.43 -30.83 8.52
C LEU A 376 -11.33 -31.30 7.35
N ASP A 377 -11.19 -30.71 6.17
CA ASP A 377 -11.93 -31.10 4.98
C ASP A 377 -11.56 -32.53 4.51
N ALA A 378 -10.28 -32.88 4.56
CA ALA A 378 -9.83 -34.24 4.26
C ALA A 378 -10.37 -35.27 5.27
N ALA A 379 -10.41 -34.91 6.55
CA ALA A 379 -11.00 -35.76 7.60
C ALA A 379 -12.51 -35.94 7.38
N ALA A 380 -13.23 -34.87 6.97
CA ALA A 380 -14.64 -34.94 6.62
C ALA A 380 -14.88 -35.87 5.42
N GLN A 381 -14.05 -35.76 4.39
CA GLN A 381 -14.12 -36.62 3.22
C GLN A 381 -13.89 -38.10 3.55
N LEU A 382 -12.88 -38.40 4.37
CA LEU A 382 -12.58 -39.75 4.85
C LEU A 382 -13.69 -40.34 5.72
N ALA A 383 -14.39 -39.50 6.48
CA ALA A 383 -15.55 -39.85 7.30
C ALA A 383 -16.84 -40.01 6.47
N GLY A 384 -16.81 -39.84 5.16
CA GLY A 384 -17.99 -39.89 4.27
C GLY A 384 -18.95 -38.71 4.48
N LYS A 385 -18.46 -37.61 5.07
CA LYS A 385 -19.20 -36.36 5.26
C LYS A 385 -19.05 -35.45 4.06
N ASN A 386 -19.86 -34.39 4.03
CA ASN A 386 -19.71 -33.36 3.01
C ASN A 386 -18.37 -32.65 3.14
N SER A 387 -17.70 -32.43 2.01
CA SER A 387 -16.42 -31.78 1.88
C SER A 387 -16.45 -30.82 0.68
N MET A 388 -15.40 -30.05 0.49
CA MET A 388 -15.32 -29.14 -0.67
C MET A 388 -15.47 -29.87 -2.01
N MET A 389 -15.17 -31.16 -2.09
CA MET A 389 -15.16 -31.95 -3.32
C MET A 389 -16.48 -32.68 -3.59
N ASN A 390 -17.25 -33.05 -2.57
CA ASN A 390 -18.42 -33.94 -2.69
C ASN A 390 -19.74 -33.28 -2.24
N LEU A 391 -19.79 -31.97 -2.03
CA LEU A 391 -21.04 -31.28 -1.71
C LEU A 391 -22.07 -31.46 -2.81
N PRO A 392 -23.30 -31.91 -2.49
CA PRO A 392 -24.37 -31.97 -3.46
C PRO A 392 -24.71 -30.58 -3.98
N HIS A 393 -25.00 -30.42 -5.27
CA HIS A 393 -25.37 -29.14 -5.87
C HIS A 393 -26.66 -28.63 -5.21
N LEU A 394 -26.58 -27.56 -4.42
CA LEU A 394 -27.76 -26.79 -4.10
C LEU A 394 -28.22 -26.11 -5.41
N LYS A 395 -29.36 -26.55 -5.95
CA LYS A 395 -30.03 -25.91 -7.08
C LYS A 395 -30.28 -24.44 -6.67
N THR A 396 -29.58 -23.53 -7.30
CA THR A 396 -29.87 -22.10 -7.14
C THR A 396 -31.28 -21.85 -7.66
N SER A 397 -32.08 -21.09 -6.91
CA SER A 397 -33.48 -20.74 -7.20
C SER A 397 -33.72 -20.01 -8.52
N LYS A 398 -32.73 -19.87 -9.39
CA LYS A 398 -32.85 -19.41 -10.78
C LYS A 398 -33.16 -20.54 -11.80
N GLU A 399 -32.75 -21.77 -11.54
CA GLU A 399 -33.04 -22.89 -12.47
C GLU A 399 -34.48 -23.40 -12.38
N SER A 400 -35.16 -23.11 -11.27
CA SER A 400 -36.58 -23.54 -11.10
C SER A 400 -37.60 -22.64 -11.82
N LEU A 401 -37.19 -21.57 -12.46
CA LEU A 401 -38.06 -20.65 -13.22
C LEU A 401 -38.06 -20.96 -14.75
N ASP A 402 -37.02 -21.63 -15.24
CA ASP A 402 -36.97 -21.99 -16.67
C ASP A 402 -37.62 -23.36 -16.99
N GLU A 403 -37.72 -24.28 -16.03
CA GLU A 403 -38.45 -25.56 -16.21
C GLU A 403 -39.99 -25.44 -16.21
N LYS A 404 -40.57 -24.27 -15.91
CA LYS A 404 -42.02 -24.02 -15.95
C LYS A 404 -42.49 -23.28 -17.21
N LYS A 405 -41.61 -23.14 -18.21
CA LYS A 405 -41.94 -22.46 -19.47
C LYS A 405 -41.69 -23.33 -20.71
N THR A 406 -41.69 -24.66 -20.56
CA THR A 406 -41.74 -25.57 -21.69
C THR A 406 -43.01 -26.39 -21.64
#